data_24859ed24d46ff9df44a66f85ef3ee62
#
_entry.id   24859ed24d46ff9df44a66f85ef3ee62
#
_cell.length_a   1.000
_cell.length_b   1.000
_cell.length_c   1.000
_cell.angle_alpha   90.00
_cell.angle_beta   90.00
_cell.angle_gamma   90.00
#
_symmetry.space_group_name_H-M   'P 1'
#
loop_
_entity.id
_entity.type
_entity.pdbx_description
1 polymer ?
#
loop_
_entity_poly.entity_id
_entity_poly.type
_entity_poly.pdbx_seq_one_letter_code
_entity_poly.pdbx_strand_id
1 'polypeptide(L)'
;MNSYMNEGRLVLEKAHPFWTSPYDFSEMKRISPDLYATLEQTSSFVLIKGDLNYRKLIGDLNWPHDTPLAQAVRTFRPTVFCAVRTCKADLIANLNVNIETNANYAKLLKSYPNTNKWMNTGDYGVIQFVPK
;
A
#
# COMPACT_ATOMS: atom_id res chain seq x y z
N MET A 1 -20.84 -6.43 14.30
CA MET A 1 -19.69 -5.55 14.66
C MET A 1 -19.57 -5.36 16.17
N ASN A 2 -20.66 -5.02 16.87
CA ASN A 2 -20.61 -4.77 18.33
C ASN A 2 -20.16 -5.99 19.17
N SER A 3 -20.53 -7.23 18.81
CA SER A 3 -20.09 -8.43 19.55
C SER A 3 -18.57 -8.59 19.53
N TYR A 4 -17.93 -8.41 18.39
CA TYR A 4 -16.47 -8.51 18.27
C TYR A 4 -15.73 -7.41 19.04
N MET A 5 -16.31 -6.21 19.16
CA MET A 5 -15.75 -5.15 19.99
C MET A 5 -15.86 -5.50 21.48
N ASN A 6 -17.02 -6.00 21.92
CA ASN A 6 -17.23 -6.40 23.31
C ASN A 6 -16.34 -7.57 23.75
N GLU A 7 -15.99 -8.45 22.82
CA GLU A 7 -15.08 -9.58 23.02
C GLU A 7 -13.60 -9.20 22.89
N GLY A 8 -13.28 -7.92 22.63
CA GLY A 8 -11.91 -7.47 22.37
C GLY A 8 -11.27 -7.99 21.10
N ARG A 9 -12.04 -8.63 20.20
CA ARG A 9 -11.57 -9.17 18.92
C ARG A 9 -11.45 -8.09 17.83
N LEU A 10 -12.13 -6.97 18.00
CA LEU A 10 -12.03 -5.79 17.19
C LEU A 10 -11.84 -4.58 18.10
N VAL A 11 -10.73 -3.90 17.94
CA VAL A 11 -10.41 -2.68 18.66
C VAL A 11 -10.38 -1.52 17.67
N LEU A 12 -11.06 -0.44 17.98
CA LEU A 12 -10.96 0.82 17.26
C LEU A 12 -9.99 1.72 18.00
N GLU A 13 -8.82 1.88 17.41
CA GLU A 13 -7.79 2.75 17.96
C GLU A 13 -8.20 4.22 17.84
N LYS A 14 -7.69 5.03 18.76
CA LYS A 14 -7.88 6.47 18.71
C LYS A 14 -7.24 7.03 17.43
N ALA A 15 -7.96 7.93 16.76
CA ALA A 15 -7.46 8.59 15.57
C ALA A 15 -6.11 9.28 15.86
N HIS A 16 -5.10 8.97 15.05
CA HIS A 16 -3.79 9.60 15.14
C HIS A 16 -3.60 10.62 14.02
N PRO A 17 -3.11 11.86 14.30
CA PRO A 17 -3.01 12.94 13.30
C PRO A 17 -2.13 12.59 12.10
N PHE A 18 -1.18 11.67 12.24
CA PHE A 18 -0.33 11.24 11.14
C PHE A 18 -1.12 10.71 9.94
N TRP A 19 -2.23 10.00 10.16
CA TRP A 19 -3.01 9.41 9.08
C TRP A 19 -3.59 10.43 8.11
N THR A 20 -3.89 11.62 8.60
CA THR A 20 -4.43 12.75 7.80
C THR A 20 -3.39 13.82 7.47
N SER A 21 -2.15 13.65 7.92
CA SER A 21 -1.04 14.57 7.65
C SER A 21 -0.57 14.48 6.19
N PRO A 22 0.16 15.47 5.67
CA PRO A 22 0.76 15.43 4.33
C PRO A 22 1.98 14.49 4.23
N TYR A 23 2.51 14.02 5.35
CA TYR A 23 3.70 13.17 5.36
C TYR A 23 3.41 11.78 4.80
N ASP A 24 4.34 11.25 4.03
CA ASP A 24 4.31 9.86 3.59
C ASP A 24 4.76 8.90 4.72
N PHE A 25 4.55 7.60 4.52
CA PHE A 25 4.78 6.62 5.58
C PHE A 25 6.27 6.46 5.95
N SER A 26 7.20 6.75 5.05
CA SER A 26 8.62 6.68 5.38
C SER A 26 9.05 7.68 6.46
N GLU A 27 8.29 8.77 6.60
CA GLU A 27 8.51 9.80 7.61
C GLU A 27 7.91 9.43 8.99
N MET A 28 7.10 8.36 9.07
CA MET A 28 6.36 8.03 10.30
C MET A 28 7.29 7.86 11.50
N LYS A 29 8.42 7.17 11.34
CA LYS A 29 9.37 6.93 12.44
C LYS A 29 9.95 8.23 12.99
N ARG A 30 10.09 9.27 12.17
CA ARG A 30 10.61 10.59 12.55
C ARG A 30 9.53 11.51 13.12
N ILE A 31 8.34 11.54 12.46
CA ILE A 31 7.26 12.50 12.78
C ILE A 31 6.36 12.00 13.90
N SER A 32 6.16 10.69 13.99
CA SER A 32 5.25 10.04 14.94
C SER A 32 5.87 8.73 15.43
N PRO A 33 6.97 8.81 16.20
CA PRO A 33 7.72 7.65 16.66
C PRO A 33 6.89 6.73 17.55
N ASP A 34 5.95 7.26 18.30
CA ASP A 34 4.99 6.54 19.14
C ASP A 34 4.06 5.63 18.30
N LEU A 35 3.51 6.17 17.21
CA LEU A 35 2.68 5.40 16.29
C LEU A 35 3.51 4.30 15.59
N TYR A 36 4.73 4.65 15.14
CA TYR A 36 5.60 3.66 14.51
C TYR A 36 5.95 2.52 15.48
N ALA A 37 6.31 2.86 16.72
CA ALA A 37 6.64 1.89 17.75
C ALA A 37 5.43 1.00 18.10
N THR A 38 4.22 1.57 18.15
CA THR A 38 2.99 0.81 18.34
C THR A 38 2.83 -0.23 17.22
N LEU A 39 2.94 0.16 15.95
CA LEU A 39 2.86 -0.78 14.83
C LEU A 39 3.95 -1.86 14.91
N GLU A 40 5.17 -1.48 15.26
CA GLU A 40 6.30 -2.40 15.33
C GLU A 40 6.18 -3.44 16.47
N GLN A 41 5.67 -3.03 17.62
CA GLN A 41 5.65 -3.84 18.84
C GLN A 41 4.35 -4.65 19.01
N THR A 42 3.22 -4.13 18.53
CA THR A 42 1.91 -4.72 18.79
C THR A 42 1.29 -5.42 17.59
N SER A 43 1.81 -5.17 16.36
CA SER A 43 1.24 -5.75 15.14
C SER A 43 2.10 -6.88 14.61
N SER A 44 1.53 -8.05 14.45
CA SER A 44 2.16 -9.16 13.71
C SER A 44 1.94 -9.05 12.18
N PHE A 45 0.97 -8.25 11.76
CA PHE A 45 0.64 -8.00 10.36
C PHE A 45 -0.11 -6.67 10.22
N VAL A 46 0.18 -5.91 9.17
CA VAL A 46 -0.52 -4.67 8.83
C VAL A 46 -1.15 -4.77 7.45
N LEU A 47 -2.44 -4.45 7.34
CA LEU A 47 -3.14 -4.32 6.07
C LEU A 47 -3.29 -2.85 5.69
N ILE A 48 -2.64 -2.43 4.61
CA ILE A 48 -2.73 -1.07 4.08
C ILE A 48 -3.71 -1.09 2.91
N LYS A 49 -4.85 -0.42 3.10
CA LYS A 49 -5.95 -0.45 2.13
C LYS A 49 -6.22 0.92 1.53
N GLY A 50 -6.39 0.95 0.21
CA GLY A 50 -6.86 2.10 -0.55
C GLY A 50 -5.77 2.86 -1.30
N ASP A 51 -6.20 3.63 -2.30
CA ASP A 51 -5.31 4.35 -3.22
C ASP A 51 -4.48 5.42 -2.52
N LEU A 52 -5.09 6.26 -1.70
CA LEU A 52 -4.37 7.30 -0.96
C LEU A 52 -3.32 6.72 -0.02
N ASN A 53 -3.67 5.67 0.72
CA ASN A 53 -2.71 5.01 1.62
C ASN A 53 -1.56 4.36 0.85
N TYR A 54 -1.84 3.78 -0.31
CA TYR A 54 -0.80 3.24 -1.19
C TYR A 54 0.14 4.34 -1.70
N ARG A 55 -0.41 5.47 -2.13
CA ARG A 55 0.39 6.62 -2.58
C ARG A 55 1.29 7.12 -1.46
N LYS A 56 0.75 7.30 -0.25
CA LYS A 56 1.56 7.66 0.94
C LYS A 56 2.61 6.58 1.28
N LEU A 57 2.30 5.30 1.07
CA LEU A 57 3.23 4.19 1.32
C LEU A 57 4.48 4.28 0.46
N ILE A 58 4.33 4.60 -0.84
CA ILE A 58 5.45 4.71 -1.79
C ILE A 58 5.93 6.14 -2.01
N GLY A 59 5.48 7.10 -1.17
CA GLY A 59 5.90 8.50 -1.15
C GLY A 59 5.31 9.35 -2.26
N ASP A 60 4.24 8.91 -2.90
CA ASP A 60 3.61 9.57 -4.07
C ASP A 60 4.60 9.80 -5.23
N LEU A 61 5.56 8.87 -5.38
CA LEU A 61 6.64 8.95 -6.36
C LEU A 61 6.38 8.01 -7.55
N ASN A 62 6.79 8.45 -8.74
CA ASN A 62 6.80 7.63 -9.95
C ASN A 62 8.02 6.70 -9.95
N TRP A 63 7.88 5.57 -9.31
CA TRP A 63 8.88 4.50 -9.35
C TRP A 63 8.88 3.80 -10.70
N PRO A 64 10.03 3.31 -11.20
CA PRO A 64 10.03 2.29 -12.23
C PRO A 64 9.14 1.12 -11.81
N HIS A 65 8.34 0.59 -12.74
CA HIS A 65 7.31 -0.41 -12.41
C HIS A 65 7.89 -1.71 -11.82
N ASP A 66 9.12 -2.04 -12.17
CA ASP A 66 9.87 -3.19 -11.68
C ASP A 66 10.56 -2.96 -10.31
N THR A 67 10.52 -1.74 -9.78
CA THR A 67 11.09 -1.44 -8.46
C THR A 67 10.41 -2.28 -7.38
N PRO A 68 11.14 -3.10 -6.62
CA PRO A 68 10.55 -3.89 -5.54
C PRO A 68 9.78 -3.01 -4.55
N LEU A 69 8.58 -3.42 -4.13
CA LEU A 69 7.80 -2.66 -3.16
C LEU A 69 8.58 -2.42 -1.88
N ALA A 70 9.37 -3.41 -1.45
CA ALA A 70 10.26 -3.29 -0.31
C ALA A 70 11.28 -2.14 -0.43
N GLN A 71 11.67 -1.75 -1.64
CA GLN A 71 12.52 -0.57 -1.88
C GLN A 71 11.68 0.71 -1.91
N ALA A 72 10.52 0.68 -2.56
CA ALA A 72 9.66 1.84 -2.71
C ALA A 72 9.10 2.38 -1.39
N VAL A 73 8.89 1.50 -0.40
CA VAL A 73 8.43 1.90 0.94
C VAL A 73 9.53 2.53 1.81
N ARG A 74 10.75 2.51 1.34
CA ARG A 74 11.91 3.16 2.00
C ARG A 74 12.07 2.71 3.46
N THR A 75 11.91 3.61 4.42
CA THR A 75 12.10 3.33 5.87
C THR A 75 10.86 2.77 6.56
N PHE A 76 9.70 2.67 5.88
CA PHE A 76 8.48 2.14 6.48
C PHE A 76 8.46 0.62 6.48
N ARG A 77 8.93 0.01 7.54
CA ARG A 77 8.93 -1.44 7.76
C ARG A 77 8.68 -1.80 9.23
N PRO A 78 7.54 -1.39 9.81
CA PRO A 78 7.28 -1.70 11.21
C PRO A 78 7.09 -3.21 11.43
N THR A 79 6.45 -3.90 10.51
CA THR A 79 6.22 -5.35 10.52
C THR A 79 5.94 -5.84 9.10
N VAL A 80 5.61 -7.12 8.96
CA VAL A 80 5.06 -7.70 7.73
C VAL A 80 3.78 -6.97 7.32
N PHE A 81 3.63 -6.61 6.07
CA PHE A 81 2.41 -5.96 5.62
C PHE A 81 1.97 -6.35 4.21
N CYS A 82 0.69 -6.12 3.95
CA CYS A 82 0.09 -6.25 2.63
C CYS A 82 -0.57 -4.92 2.24
N ALA A 83 -0.31 -4.47 1.03
CA ALA A 83 -0.99 -3.33 0.44
C ALA A 83 -2.05 -3.81 -0.54
N VAL A 84 -3.28 -3.33 -0.40
CA VAL A 84 -4.39 -3.58 -1.32
C VAL A 84 -4.91 -2.25 -1.85
N ARG A 85 -4.97 -2.12 -3.17
CA ARG A 85 -5.28 -0.87 -3.83
C ARG A 85 -6.16 -1.07 -5.05
N THR A 86 -7.18 -0.25 -5.22
CA THR A 86 -7.80 0.02 -6.52
C THR A 86 -7.03 1.17 -7.17
N CYS A 87 -6.58 0.99 -8.40
CA CYS A 87 -5.73 1.97 -9.08
C CYS A 87 -6.55 3.19 -9.52
N LYS A 88 -6.21 4.38 -8.98
CA LYS A 88 -6.83 5.68 -9.29
C LYS A 88 -5.81 6.79 -9.50
N ALA A 89 -4.54 6.44 -9.60
CA ALA A 89 -3.43 7.33 -9.89
C ALA A 89 -2.36 6.55 -10.67
N ASP A 90 -1.66 7.22 -11.58
CA ASP A 90 -0.70 6.66 -12.53
C ASP A 90 0.69 6.39 -11.95
N LEU A 91 0.72 5.92 -10.73
CA LEU A 91 1.94 5.51 -10.06
C LEU A 91 1.78 4.11 -9.45
N ILE A 92 2.80 3.30 -9.57
CA ILE A 92 2.85 1.96 -9.01
C ILE A 92 4.32 1.54 -8.84
N ALA A 93 4.58 0.71 -7.85
CA ALA A 93 5.84 -0.03 -7.72
C ALA A 93 5.57 -1.53 -7.75
N ASN A 94 6.59 -2.34 -8.01
CA ASN A 94 6.52 -3.80 -7.99
C ASN A 94 5.43 -4.39 -8.90
N LEU A 95 5.25 -3.80 -10.08
CA LEU A 95 4.43 -4.38 -11.14
C LEU A 95 5.26 -5.43 -11.91
N ASN A 96 5.93 -6.32 -11.20
CA ASN A 96 6.72 -7.40 -11.78
C ASN A 96 5.77 -8.54 -12.20
N VAL A 97 5.03 -8.29 -13.26
CA VAL A 97 4.06 -9.25 -13.81
C VAL A 97 4.61 -9.77 -15.12
N ASN A 98 4.89 -11.07 -15.17
CA ASN A 98 5.26 -11.70 -16.43
C ASN A 98 4.07 -11.72 -17.38
N ILE A 99 4.18 -11.03 -18.52
CA ILE A 99 3.15 -10.94 -19.57
C ILE A 99 2.80 -12.34 -20.11
N GLU A 100 3.76 -13.23 -20.21
CA GLU A 100 3.57 -14.56 -20.79
C GLU A 100 2.72 -15.46 -19.87
N THR A 101 2.81 -15.25 -18.56
CA THR A 101 2.12 -16.09 -17.58
C THR A 101 0.85 -15.43 -17.01
N ASN A 102 0.66 -14.12 -17.21
CA ASN A 102 -0.51 -13.40 -16.71
C ASN A 102 -1.42 -12.90 -17.85
N ALA A 103 -2.40 -13.72 -18.20
CA ALA A 103 -3.35 -13.41 -19.26
C ALA A 103 -4.14 -12.10 -19.03
N ASN A 104 -4.43 -11.75 -17.77
CA ASN A 104 -5.12 -10.50 -17.44
C ASN A 104 -4.24 -9.28 -17.72
N TYR A 105 -2.95 -9.35 -17.37
CA TYR A 105 -2.01 -8.28 -17.66
C TYR A 105 -1.74 -8.14 -19.16
N ALA A 106 -1.60 -9.26 -19.88
CA ALA A 106 -1.49 -9.26 -21.33
C ALA A 106 -2.73 -8.62 -22.02
N LYS A 107 -3.94 -8.94 -21.53
CA LYS A 107 -5.19 -8.33 -22.01
C LYS A 107 -5.25 -6.83 -21.73
N LEU A 108 -4.83 -6.43 -20.52
CA LEU A 108 -4.76 -5.03 -20.12
C LEU A 108 -3.85 -4.22 -21.04
N LEU A 109 -2.63 -4.70 -21.31
CA LEU A 109 -1.70 -4.00 -22.21
C LEU A 109 -2.21 -3.88 -23.63
N LYS A 110 -2.97 -4.86 -24.13
CA LYS A 110 -3.66 -4.78 -25.42
C LYS A 110 -4.73 -3.70 -25.46
N SER A 111 -5.46 -3.54 -24.35
CA SER A 111 -6.53 -2.53 -24.23
C SER A 111 -5.98 -1.10 -24.05
N TYR A 112 -4.79 -0.96 -23.51
CA TYR A 112 -4.13 0.32 -23.24
C TYR A 112 -2.69 0.35 -23.78
N PRO A 113 -2.50 0.30 -25.12
CA PRO A 113 -1.18 0.22 -25.72
C PRO A 113 -0.37 1.50 -25.44
N ASN A 114 0.84 1.31 -24.93
CA ASN A 114 1.81 2.40 -24.68
C ASN A 114 1.30 3.52 -23.75
N THR A 115 0.41 3.19 -22.81
CA THR A 115 -0.14 4.19 -21.88
C THR A 115 -0.41 3.60 -20.50
N ASN A 116 -0.24 4.42 -19.47
CA ASN A 116 -0.57 4.10 -18.07
C ASN A 116 -2.02 4.47 -17.68
N LYS A 117 -2.85 4.88 -18.63
CA LYS A 117 -4.23 5.33 -18.36
C LYS A 117 -5.08 4.31 -17.60
N TRP A 118 -4.78 3.01 -17.75
CA TRP A 118 -5.46 1.94 -16.99
C TRP A 118 -5.33 2.12 -15.48
N MET A 119 -4.24 2.75 -15.00
CA MET A 119 -4.02 2.99 -13.57
C MET A 119 -4.96 4.05 -12.97
N ASN A 120 -5.68 4.80 -13.80
CA ASN A 120 -6.58 5.87 -13.34
C ASN A 120 -8.07 5.51 -13.44
N THR A 121 -8.40 4.35 -14.04
CA THR A 121 -9.81 4.00 -14.34
C THR A 121 -10.59 3.54 -13.11
N GLY A 122 -9.94 2.99 -12.10
CA GLY A 122 -10.58 2.34 -10.97
C GLY A 122 -11.03 0.91 -11.25
N ASP A 123 -10.80 0.37 -12.45
CA ASP A 123 -11.22 -0.99 -12.86
C ASP A 123 -10.21 -2.06 -12.45
N TYR A 124 -9.00 -1.65 -12.11
CA TYR A 124 -7.89 -2.53 -11.77
C TYR A 124 -7.41 -2.30 -10.35
N GLY A 125 -6.82 -3.33 -9.78
CA GLY A 125 -6.24 -3.25 -8.45
C GLY A 125 -5.01 -4.13 -8.31
N VAL A 126 -4.27 -3.88 -7.24
CA VAL A 126 -3.10 -4.68 -6.88
C VAL A 126 -3.18 -5.14 -5.43
N ILE A 127 -2.64 -6.33 -5.20
CA ILE A 127 -2.40 -6.89 -3.87
C ILE A 127 -0.92 -7.19 -3.81
N GLN A 128 -0.21 -6.54 -2.91
CA GLN A 128 1.24 -6.61 -2.84
C GLN A 128 1.69 -6.85 -1.39
N PHE A 129 2.59 -7.80 -1.22
CA PHE A 129 3.07 -8.25 0.08
C PHE A 129 4.53 -7.87 0.27
N VAL A 130 4.86 -7.38 1.48
CA VAL A 130 6.24 -7.11 1.90
C VAL A 130 6.54 -7.94 3.14
N PRO A 131 7.42 -8.94 3.05
CA PRO A 131 7.90 -9.68 4.19
C PRO A 131 8.77 -8.80 5.10
N LYS A 132 8.99 -9.26 6.32
CA LYS A 132 9.87 -8.61 7.29
C LYS A 132 11.33 -8.72 6.87
#